data_d872f636bf84de00383ffc5815dff409
#
_entry.id   d872f636bf84de00383ffc5815dff409
#
_cell.length_a   1.000
_cell.length_b   1.000
_cell.length_c   1.000
_cell.angle_alpha   90.00
_cell.angle_beta   90.00
_cell.angle_gamma   90.00
#
_symmetry.space_group_name_H-M   'P 1'
#
loop_
_entity.id
_entity.type
_entity.pdbx_description
1 polymer ?
#
loop_
_entity_poly.entity_id
_entity_poly.type
_entity_poly.pdbx_seq_one_letter_code
_entity_poly.pdbx_strand_id
1 'polypeptide(L)'
;DILKTDIDAIIREKNDGRPIKVVANLPYYITTPIIMDLLENERHVDSITVMVQKEVAERMQARPKEKEYGALSIAVQYYCDAKLDMIVQPACFMPRPKVASAVITLKVLPERKVKTADEKLFFHLVKCAFGQRRKTLMNCLFHLGNLGFQNGRGFGNIREKTAAVPQTGHTRRRS
;
A
#
# COMPACT_ATOMS: atom_id res chain seq x y z
N ASP A 1 -7.28 -9.62 20.32
CA ASP A 1 -7.43 -9.38 18.87
C ASP A 1 -6.55 -8.20 18.49
N ILE A 2 -5.54 -8.45 17.68
CA ILE A 2 -4.51 -7.45 17.32
C ILE A 2 -5.12 -6.19 16.68
N LEU A 3 -6.16 -6.33 15.86
CA LEU A 3 -6.85 -5.21 15.20
C LEU A 3 -7.69 -4.34 16.16
N LYS A 4 -7.82 -4.74 17.43
CA LYS A 4 -8.50 -3.99 18.48
C LYS A 4 -7.56 -3.50 19.57
N THR A 5 -6.27 -3.77 19.41
CA THR A 5 -5.24 -3.46 20.40
C THR A 5 -4.58 -2.14 20.04
N ASP A 6 -4.53 -1.19 20.95
CA ASP A 6 -3.74 0.04 20.80
C ASP A 6 -2.26 -0.28 21.04
N ILE A 7 -1.55 -0.56 19.94
CA ILE A 7 -0.13 -0.93 19.94
C ILE A 7 0.72 0.28 20.35
N ASP A 8 0.36 1.49 19.94
CA ASP A 8 1.07 2.71 20.33
C ASP A 8 1.00 2.95 21.84
N ALA A 9 -0.12 2.64 22.50
CA ALA A 9 -0.23 2.69 23.96
C ALA A 9 0.73 1.70 24.63
N ILE A 10 0.82 0.47 24.11
CA ILE A 10 1.74 -0.56 24.61
C ILE A 10 3.20 -0.13 24.42
N ILE A 11 3.55 0.44 23.28
CA ILE A 11 4.90 0.93 22.99
C ILE A 11 5.28 2.04 23.97
N ARG A 12 4.39 2.98 24.24
CA ARG A 12 4.60 4.06 25.22
C ARG A 12 4.84 3.49 26.62
N GLU A 13 4.00 2.55 27.04
CA GLU A 13 4.06 1.99 28.39
C GLU A 13 5.28 1.07 28.60
N LYS A 14 5.61 0.22 27.63
CA LYS A 14 6.59 -0.85 27.77
C LYS A 14 7.96 -0.55 27.17
N ASN A 15 8.08 0.44 26.30
CA ASN A 15 9.32 0.74 25.57
C ASN A 15 9.64 2.25 25.52
N ASP A 16 9.09 3.05 26.46
CA ASP A 16 9.31 4.50 26.54
C ASP A 16 9.07 5.24 25.22
N GLY A 17 8.12 4.75 24.40
CA GLY A 17 7.80 5.33 23.08
C GLY A 17 8.87 5.10 22.00
N ARG A 18 9.91 4.30 22.25
CA ARG A 18 10.94 4.00 21.25
C ARG A 18 10.38 3.08 20.15
N PRO A 19 10.83 3.23 18.88
CA PRO A 19 10.39 2.36 17.80
C PRO A 19 10.61 0.88 18.07
N ILE A 20 9.65 0.05 17.67
CA ILE A 20 9.71 -1.41 17.82
C ILE A 20 9.86 -2.09 16.46
N LYS A 21 10.28 -3.36 16.49
CA LYS A 21 10.22 -4.27 15.35
C LYS A 21 9.12 -5.29 15.58
N VAL A 22 8.27 -5.49 14.61
CA VAL A 22 7.20 -6.49 14.65
C VAL A 22 7.66 -7.73 13.90
N VAL A 23 7.62 -8.89 14.57
CA VAL A 23 7.90 -10.19 13.94
C VAL A 23 6.74 -11.12 14.19
N ALA A 24 6.11 -11.63 13.12
CA ALA A 24 4.93 -12.47 13.25
C ALA A 24 4.79 -13.53 12.15
N ASN A 25 4.19 -14.66 12.53
CA ASN A 25 3.62 -15.62 11.61
C ASN A 25 2.10 -15.39 11.58
N LEU A 26 1.59 -14.78 10.50
CA LEU A 26 0.20 -14.36 10.42
C LEU A 26 -0.69 -15.40 9.71
N PRO A 27 -1.93 -15.63 10.19
CA PRO A 27 -2.90 -16.39 9.45
C PRO A 27 -3.19 -15.72 8.09
N TYR A 28 -3.23 -16.51 7.01
CA TYR A 28 -3.30 -15.97 5.64
C TYR A 28 -4.53 -15.09 5.38
N TYR A 29 -5.68 -15.41 6.00
CA TYR A 29 -6.94 -14.70 5.78
C TYR A 29 -6.98 -13.29 6.37
N ILE A 30 -6.08 -12.96 7.31
CA ILE A 30 -6.06 -11.66 8.01
C ILE A 30 -4.74 -10.90 7.82
N THR A 31 -3.79 -11.45 7.07
CA THR A 31 -2.45 -10.89 6.87
C THR A 31 -2.49 -9.45 6.37
N THR A 32 -3.19 -9.18 5.26
CA THR A 32 -3.23 -7.82 4.67
C THR A 32 -3.87 -6.79 5.60
N PRO A 33 -5.03 -7.04 6.23
CA PRO A 33 -5.59 -6.14 7.23
C PRO A 33 -4.63 -5.78 8.36
N ILE A 34 -3.93 -6.76 8.94
CA ILE A 34 -2.98 -6.52 10.04
C ILE A 34 -1.80 -5.66 9.57
N ILE A 35 -1.20 -5.97 8.42
CA ILE A 35 -0.07 -5.20 7.89
C ILE A 35 -0.49 -3.76 7.59
N MET A 36 -1.65 -3.56 6.97
CA MET A 36 -2.12 -2.21 6.66
C MET A 36 -2.43 -1.42 7.92
N ASP A 37 -3.05 -2.03 8.93
CA ASP A 37 -3.32 -1.39 10.22
C ASP A 37 -2.02 -0.91 10.89
N LEU A 38 -0.99 -1.77 10.94
CA LEU A 38 0.33 -1.42 11.46
C LEU A 38 1.02 -0.28 10.68
N LEU A 39 0.83 -0.22 9.36
CA LEU A 39 1.44 0.81 8.52
C LEU A 39 0.69 2.15 8.55
N GLU A 40 -0.64 2.13 8.71
CA GLU A 40 -1.49 3.31 8.69
C GLU A 40 -1.57 4.00 10.07
N ASN A 41 -1.65 3.21 11.13
CA ASN A 41 -1.97 3.70 12.48
C ASN A 41 -0.76 3.79 13.41
N GLU A 42 0.26 2.90 13.24
CA GLU A 42 1.34 2.75 14.20
C GLU A 42 2.61 3.52 13.76
N ARG A 43 2.84 4.68 14.35
CA ARG A 43 3.98 5.56 14.00
C ARG A 43 5.31 5.13 14.61
N HIS A 44 5.27 4.25 15.60
CA HIS A 44 6.46 3.80 16.34
C HIS A 44 6.94 2.40 15.92
N VAL A 45 6.59 1.96 14.70
CA VAL A 45 7.10 0.71 14.14
C VAL A 45 8.23 1.02 13.16
N ASP A 46 9.43 0.46 13.41
CA ASP A 46 10.61 0.57 12.53
C ASP A 46 10.53 -0.42 11.36
N SER A 47 10.16 -1.64 11.66
CA SER A 47 10.06 -2.70 10.65
C SER A 47 9.06 -3.79 11.02
N ILE A 48 8.49 -4.41 10.00
CA ILE A 48 7.54 -5.52 10.12
C ILE A 48 8.11 -6.70 9.32
N THR A 49 8.51 -7.77 10.00
CA THR A 49 8.96 -9.02 9.37
C THR A 49 7.91 -10.08 9.59
N VAL A 50 7.28 -10.54 8.51
CA VAL A 50 6.15 -11.47 8.59
C VAL A 50 6.28 -12.62 7.60
N MET A 51 5.73 -13.79 8.00
CA MET A 51 5.54 -14.89 7.08
C MET A 51 4.12 -14.82 6.52
N VAL A 52 4.02 -14.79 5.19
CA VAL A 52 2.77 -14.64 4.42
C VAL A 52 2.75 -15.66 3.27
N GLN A 53 1.64 -15.75 2.53
CA GLN A 53 1.64 -16.50 1.26
C GLN A 53 2.62 -15.87 0.27
N LYS A 54 3.35 -16.71 -0.48
CA LYS A 54 4.35 -16.27 -1.48
C LYS A 54 3.76 -15.24 -2.44
N GLU A 55 2.56 -15.50 -3.00
CA GLU A 55 1.89 -14.56 -3.91
C GLU A 55 1.65 -13.19 -3.26
N VAL A 56 1.28 -13.15 -1.97
CA VAL A 56 1.05 -11.89 -1.26
C VAL A 56 2.35 -11.11 -1.09
N ALA A 57 3.44 -11.80 -0.74
CA ALA A 57 4.77 -11.17 -0.64
C ALA A 57 5.24 -10.63 -1.99
N GLU A 58 5.08 -11.39 -3.07
CA GLU A 58 5.41 -10.97 -4.44
C GLU A 58 4.62 -9.72 -4.84
N ARG A 59 3.33 -9.66 -4.53
CA ARG A 59 2.49 -8.48 -4.77
C ARG A 59 2.92 -7.26 -3.95
N MET A 60 3.35 -7.43 -2.70
CA MET A 60 3.80 -6.30 -1.86
C MET A 60 5.05 -5.63 -2.41
N GLN A 61 6.02 -6.40 -2.95
CA GLN A 61 7.27 -5.87 -3.48
C GLN A 61 7.26 -5.59 -4.99
N ALA A 62 6.20 -5.99 -5.71
CA ALA A 62 6.11 -5.86 -7.17
C ALA A 62 6.30 -4.41 -7.62
N ARG A 63 7.04 -4.25 -8.73
CA ARG A 63 7.33 -2.95 -9.36
C ARG A 63 6.34 -2.64 -10.49
N PRO A 64 6.18 -1.37 -10.87
CA PRO A 64 5.40 -1.00 -12.04
C PRO A 64 5.80 -1.82 -13.28
N LYS A 65 4.80 -2.29 -14.04
CA LYS A 65 4.91 -3.19 -15.21
C LYS A 65 5.05 -4.68 -14.89
N GLU A 66 5.30 -5.09 -13.66
CA GLU A 66 5.26 -6.50 -13.28
C GLU A 66 3.79 -6.97 -13.18
N LYS A 67 3.56 -8.26 -13.43
CA LYS A 67 2.22 -8.86 -13.45
C LYS A 67 1.53 -8.78 -12.08
N GLU A 68 2.29 -8.89 -11.03
CA GLU A 68 1.86 -8.89 -9.63
C GLU A 68 1.58 -7.47 -9.09
N TYR A 69 2.00 -6.42 -9.84
CA TYR A 69 1.83 -5.03 -9.43
C TYR A 69 0.35 -4.63 -9.36
N GLY A 70 -0.04 -4.03 -8.24
CA GLY A 70 -1.43 -3.66 -8.00
C GLY A 70 -1.62 -2.72 -6.82
N ALA A 71 -2.87 -2.57 -6.38
CA ALA A 71 -3.22 -1.70 -5.26
C ALA A 71 -2.44 -2.02 -3.98
N LEU A 72 -2.20 -3.31 -3.70
CA LEU A 72 -1.42 -3.73 -2.53
C LEU A 72 0.04 -3.29 -2.64
N SER A 73 0.64 -3.38 -3.83
CA SER A 73 2.02 -2.91 -4.07
C SER A 73 2.15 -1.42 -3.74
N ILE A 74 1.22 -0.60 -4.24
CA ILE A 74 1.21 0.84 -3.98
C ILE A 74 0.96 1.14 -2.51
N ALA A 75 -0.03 0.48 -1.89
CA ALA A 75 -0.37 0.71 -0.50
C ALA A 75 0.80 0.42 0.44
N VAL A 76 1.45 -0.73 0.28
CA VAL A 76 2.61 -1.11 1.10
C VAL A 76 3.80 -0.19 0.82
N GLN A 77 4.15 0.05 -0.45
CA GLN A 77 5.32 0.85 -0.83
C GLN A 77 5.16 2.36 -0.60
N TYR A 78 3.96 2.82 -0.31
CA TYR A 78 3.72 4.18 0.17
C TYR A 78 4.29 4.41 1.57
N TYR A 79 4.19 3.39 2.45
CA TYR A 79 4.61 3.46 3.84
C TYR A 79 6.01 2.89 4.10
N CYS A 80 6.45 1.91 3.31
CA CYS A 80 7.66 1.14 3.59
C CYS A 80 8.40 0.68 2.33
N ASP A 81 9.66 0.25 2.53
CA ASP A 81 10.39 -0.55 1.57
C ASP A 81 10.14 -2.04 1.85
N ALA A 82 9.65 -2.75 0.84
CA ALA A 82 9.32 -4.17 0.94
C ALA A 82 10.45 -5.01 0.34
N LYS A 83 10.94 -5.99 1.09
CA LYS A 83 11.97 -6.94 0.67
C LYS A 83 11.55 -8.36 1.01
N LEU A 84 11.46 -9.22 0.00
CA LEU A 84 11.29 -10.65 0.19
C LEU A 84 12.64 -11.24 0.63
N ASP A 85 12.69 -11.83 1.81
CA ASP A 85 13.92 -12.37 2.39
C ASP A 85 14.13 -13.85 2.04
N MET A 86 13.07 -14.67 2.13
CA MET A 86 13.15 -16.10 1.77
C MET A 86 11.78 -16.67 1.39
N ILE A 87 11.83 -17.76 0.62
CA ILE A 87 10.67 -18.59 0.30
C ILE A 87 10.71 -19.84 1.17
N VAL A 88 9.57 -20.15 1.81
CA VAL A 88 9.41 -21.35 2.66
C VAL A 88 8.49 -22.34 1.92
N GLN A 89 9.05 -23.51 1.63
CA GLN A 89 8.33 -24.53 0.87
C GLN A 89 7.22 -25.19 1.71
N PRO A 90 6.11 -25.63 1.11
CA PRO A 90 5.03 -26.30 1.81
C PRO A 90 5.46 -27.53 2.63
N ALA A 91 6.55 -28.20 2.23
CA ALA A 91 7.09 -29.34 2.95
C ALA A 91 7.63 -29.02 4.37
N CYS A 92 7.86 -27.73 4.67
CA CYS A 92 8.31 -27.28 5.99
C CYS A 92 7.18 -27.19 7.03
N PHE A 93 5.94 -27.50 6.65
CA PHE A 93 4.79 -27.34 7.54
C PHE A 93 4.03 -28.64 7.77
N MET A 94 3.44 -28.76 8.96
CA MET A 94 2.52 -29.84 9.33
C MET A 94 1.26 -29.22 10.01
N PRO A 95 0.07 -29.36 9.44
CA PRO A 95 -0.26 -29.94 8.12
C PRO A 95 0.32 -29.12 6.97
N ARG A 96 0.62 -29.81 5.86
CA ARG A 96 1.22 -29.18 4.67
C ARG A 96 0.23 -28.26 3.96
N PRO A 97 0.53 -26.96 3.79
CA PRO A 97 -0.32 -26.03 3.05
C PRO A 97 -0.27 -26.30 1.55
N LYS A 98 -1.28 -25.82 0.82
CA LYS A 98 -1.36 -25.98 -0.65
C LYS A 98 -0.43 -25.04 -1.42
N VAL A 99 0.04 -23.97 -0.78
CA VAL A 99 0.84 -22.91 -1.40
C VAL A 99 2.13 -22.65 -0.60
N ALA A 100 3.16 -22.21 -1.26
CA ALA A 100 4.39 -21.78 -0.58
C ALA A 100 4.15 -20.51 0.23
N SER A 101 4.91 -20.36 1.31
CA SER A 101 5.00 -19.14 2.11
C SER A 101 6.26 -18.36 1.72
N ALA A 102 6.32 -17.12 2.16
CA ALA A 102 7.50 -16.28 2.08
C ALA A 102 7.64 -15.44 3.33
N VAL A 103 8.87 -15.21 3.75
CA VAL A 103 9.20 -14.20 4.76
C VAL A 103 9.50 -12.91 4.03
N ILE A 104 8.82 -11.84 4.42
CA ILE A 104 8.99 -10.50 3.86
C ILE A 104 9.26 -9.52 4.99
N THR A 105 10.24 -8.63 4.78
CA THR A 105 10.53 -7.51 5.68
C THR A 105 10.06 -6.21 5.04
N LEU A 106 9.23 -5.49 5.76
CA LEU A 106 8.71 -4.16 5.43
C LEU A 106 9.41 -3.15 6.35
N LYS A 107 10.36 -2.39 5.80
CA LYS A 107 11.04 -1.33 6.56
C LYS A 107 10.26 -0.04 6.42
N VAL A 108 9.71 0.45 7.53
CA VAL A 108 8.90 1.67 7.53
C VAL A 108 9.77 2.88 7.17
N LEU A 109 9.27 3.72 6.29
CA LEU A 109 9.97 4.92 5.83
C LEU A 109 9.77 6.05 6.84
N PRO A 110 10.83 6.81 7.16
CA PRO A 110 10.71 7.99 8.03
C PRO A 110 9.81 9.07 7.41
N GLU A 111 9.81 9.16 6.09
CA GLU A 111 8.92 10.03 5.32
C GLU A 111 8.27 9.26 4.18
N ARG A 112 7.04 9.65 3.82
CA ARG A 112 6.32 9.05 2.68
C ARG A 112 7.03 9.36 1.36
N LYS A 113 7.13 8.38 0.47
CA LYS A 113 7.74 8.57 -0.87
C LYS A 113 7.01 9.61 -1.71
N VAL A 114 5.71 9.76 -1.48
CA VAL A 114 4.86 10.71 -2.20
C VAL A 114 4.10 11.56 -1.20
N LYS A 115 4.18 12.86 -1.33
CA LYS A 115 3.37 13.80 -0.54
C LYS A 115 2.00 13.95 -1.21
N THR A 116 0.96 13.54 -0.52
CA THR A 116 -0.43 13.68 -0.99
C THR A 116 -1.15 14.73 -0.16
N ALA A 117 -2.04 15.51 -0.80
CA ALA A 117 -2.88 16.48 -0.10
C ALA A 117 -3.97 15.79 0.75
N ASP A 118 -4.44 14.62 0.30
CA ASP A 118 -5.43 13.79 0.97
C ASP A 118 -5.09 12.31 0.74
N GLU A 119 -4.61 11.67 1.79
CA GLU A 119 -4.17 10.26 1.78
C GLU A 119 -5.36 9.31 1.57
N LYS A 120 -6.53 9.63 2.15
CA LYS A 120 -7.74 8.81 1.98
C LYS A 120 -8.23 8.83 0.54
N LEU A 121 -8.21 10.01 -0.07
CA LEU A 121 -8.53 10.15 -1.49
C LEU A 121 -7.53 9.41 -2.37
N PHE A 122 -6.23 9.51 -2.07
CA PHE A 122 -5.19 8.78 -2.80
C PHE A 122 -5.45 7.28 -2.81
N PHE A 123 -5.66 6.64 -1.65
CA PHE A 123 -5.93 5.21 -1.59
C PHE A 123 -7.27 4.83 -2.20
N HIS A 124 -8.27 5.70 -2.13
CA HIS A 124 -9.54 5.48 -2.82
C HIS A 124 -9.36 5.45 -4.35
N LEU A 125 -8.59 6.39 -4.91
CA LEU A 125 -8.23 6.42 -6.33
C LEU A 125 -7.47 5.14 -6.74
N VAL A 126 -6.46 4.74 -5.96
CA VAL A 126 -5.70 3.51 -6.21
C VAL A 126 -6.62 2.29 -6.22
N LYS A 127 -7.48 2.15 -5.21
CA LYS A 127 -8.44 1.03 -5.12
C LYS A 127 -9.39 0.99 -6.32
N CYS A 128 -9.89 2.14 -6.74
CA CYS A 128 -10.77 2.22 -7.92
C CYS A 128 -10.03 1.90 -9.21
N ALA A 129 -8.81 2.42 -9.40
CA ALA A 129 -8.01 2.18 -10.59
C ALA A 129 -7.71 0.68 -10.80
N PHE A 130 -7.39 -0.05 -9.74
CA PHE A 130 -7.11 -1.49 -9.79
C PHE A 130 -8.32 -2.39 -9.61
N GLY A 131 -9.44 -1.86 -9.10
CA GLY A 131 -10.67 -2.63 -8.86
C GLY A 131 -11.40 -3.01 -10.15
N GLN A 132 -11.19 -2.29 -11.25
CA GLN A 132 -11.90 -2.51 -12.50
C GLN A 132 -10.94 -2.91 -13.64
N ARG A 133 -10.47 -4.16 -13.62
CA ARG A 133 -9.46 -4.70 -14.57
C ARG A 133 -9.76 -4.47 -16.07
N ARG A 134 -11.04 -4.29 -16.45
CA ARG A 134 -11.47 -4.15 -17.86
C ARG A 134 -11.81 -2.71 -18.26
N LYS A 135 -11.69 -1.74 -17.35
CA LYS A 135 -12.00 -0.33 -17.64
C LYS A 135 -10.73 0.51 -17.67
N THR A 136 -10.72 1.54 -18.49
CA THR A 136 -9.63 2.53 -18.51
C THR A 136 -9.62 3.34 -17.22
N LEU A 137 -8.45 3.86 -16.84
CA LEU A 137 -8.32 4.74 -15.67
C LEU A 137 -9.30 5.91 -15.71
N MET A 138 -9.51 6.51 -16.89
CA MET A 138 -10.47 7.60 -17.08
C MET A 138 -11.90 7.20 -16.68
N ASN A 139 -12.36 6.01 -17.08
CA ASN A 139 -13.68 5.52 -16.70
C ASN A 139 -13.80 5.26 -15.19
N CYS A 140 -12.71 4.81 -14.53
CA CYS A 140 -12.69 4.67 -13.08
C CYS A 140 -12.78 6.03 -12.37
N LEU A 141 -12.10 7.06 -12.88
CA LEU A 141 -12.12 8.41 -12.34
C LEU A 141 -13.49 9.09 -12.55
N PHE A 142 -14.13 8.89 -13.69
CA PHE A 142 -15.51 9.38 -13.93
C PHE A 142 -16.51 8.76 -12.95
N HIS A 143 -16.39 7.48 -12.64
CA HIS A 143 -17.24 6.84 -11.62
C HIS A 143 -17.04 7.43 -10.23
N LEU A 144 -15.81 7.77 -9.87
CA LEU A 144 -15.50 8.46 -8.61
C LEU A 144 -16.12 9.86 -8.53
N GLY A 145 -16.03 10.64 -9.61
CA GLY A 145 -16.66 11.96 -9.70
C GLY A 145 -18.17 11.91 -9.49
N ASN A 146 -18.84 10.92 -10.08
CA ASN A 146 -20.28 10.73 -9.92
C ASN A 146 -20.70 10.24 -8.52
N LEU A 147 -19.88 9.43 -7.82
CA LEU A 147 -20.13 9.01 -6.44
C LEU A 147 -19.89 10.15 -5.43
N GLY A 148 -18.94 11.06 -5.72
CA GLY A 148 -18.70 12.26 -4.91
C GLY A 148 -19.82 13.28 -4.99
N PHE A 149 -20.53 13.37 -6.12
CA PHE A 149 -21.66 14.27 -6.32
C PHE A 149 -22.90 13.87 -5.51
N GLN A 150 -23.09 12.58 -5.23
CA GLN A 150 -24.25 12.11 -4.43
C GLN A 150 -24.08 12.33 -2.93
N ASN A 151 -22.87 12.57 -2.44
CA ASN A 151 -22.58 12.74 -1.00
C ASN A 151 -22.34 14.21 -0.58
N GLY A 152 -22.71 15.19 -1.40
CA GLY A 152 -22.84 16.61 -1.01
C GLY A 152 -21.55 17.33 -0.61
N ARG A 153 -20.36 16.76 -0.87
CA ARG A 153 -19.08 17.45 -0.71
C ARG A 153 -18.44 17.64 -2.09
N GLY A 154 -18.65 18.83 -2.64
CA GLY A 154 -18.19 19.21 -3.96
C GLY A 154 -16.69 19.06 -4.13
N PHE A 155 -16.27 18.18 -5.01
CA PHE A 155 -14.95 18.25 -5.61
C PHE A 155 -14.92 19.49 -6.49
N GLY A 156 -14.21 20.52 -6.07
CA GLY A 156 -13.91 21.68 -6.91
C GLY A 156 -13.34 21.21 -8.25
N ASN A 157 -13.84 21.79 -9.29
CA ASN A 157 -13.65 21.53 -10.71
C ASN A 157 -12.26 20.98 -11.08
N ILE A 158 -12.14 19.65 -11.24
CA ILE A 158 -10.88 19.01 -11.69
C ILE A 158 -10.50 19.47 -13.11
N ARG A 159 -11.43 20.00 -13.89
CA ARG A 159 -11.18 20.54 -15.23
C ARG A 159 -10.26 21.77 -15.24
N GLU A 160 -10.26 22.61 -14.21
CA GLU A 160 -9.45 23.83 -14.21
C GLU A 160 -8.00 23.61 -13.81
N LYS A 161 -7.66 22.54 -13.09
CA LYS A 161 -6.27 22.26 -12.66
C LYS A 161 -5.43 21.51 -13.69
N THR A 162 -6.04 20.93 -14.73
CA THR A 162 -5.32 20.20 -15.79
C THR A 162 -4.86 21.12 -16.92
N ALA A 163 -5.32 22.38 -16.98
CA ALA A 163 -4.98 23.35 -18.01
C ALA A 163 -3.70 24.16 -17.75
N ALA A 164 -3.04 23.97 -16.61
CA ALA A 164 -1.87 24.75 -16.21
C ALA A 164 -0.54 23.95 -16.26
N VAL A 165 -0.35 23.11 -17.28
CA VAL A 165 0.98 22.57 -17.60
C VAL A 165 1.60 23.44 -18.69
N PRO A 166 2.68 24.22 -18.43
CA PRO A 166 3.35 25.00 -19.46
C PRO A 166 3.94 24.05 -20.50
N GLN A 167 3.54 24.17 -21.74
CA GLN A 167 4.21 23.54 -22.86
C GLN A 167 5.59 24.20 -23.02
N THR A 168 6.65 23.53 -22.59
CA THR A 168 8.02 23.91 -22.92
C THR A 168 8.24 23.67 -24.40
N GLY A 169 8.28 24.78 -25.17
CA GLY A 169 8.47 24.80 -26.60
C GLY A 169 9.82 24.18 -26.99
N HIS A 170 9.79 23.16 -27.85
CA HIS A 170 10.93 22.67 -28.58
C HIS A 170 11.19 23.61 -29.77
N THR A 171 12.13 24.53 -29.61
CA THR A 171 12.67 25.34 -30.71
C THR A 171 13.56 24.44 -31.57
N ARG A 172 13.02 23.96 -32.71
CA ARG A 172 13.87 23.40 -33.79
C ARG A 172 14.64 24.54 -34.46
N ARG A 173 15.94 24.62 -34.26
CA ARG A 173 16.83 25.36 -35.15
C ARG A 173 17.11 24.48 -36.39
N ARG A 174 16.69 24.97 -37.56
CA ARG A 174 17.21 24.55 -38.86
C ARG A 174 18.45 25.38 -39.16
N SER A 175 19.49 24.72 -39.51
CA SER A 175 20.54 25.13 -40.47
C SER A 175 21.33 23.90 -40.90
#